data_2f5fe075912872a16ca692201d9bd3bb
#
_entry.id   2f5fe075912872a16ca692201d9bd3bb
#
_cell.length_a   1.000
_cell.length_b   1.000
_cell.length_c   1.000
_cell.angle_alpha   90.00
_cell.angle_beta   90.00
_cell.angle_gamma   90.00
#
_symmetry.space_group_name_H-M   'P 1'
#
loop_
_entity.id
_entity.type
_entity.pdbx_description
1 polymer ?
#
loop_
_entity_poly.entity_id
_entity_poly.type
_entity_poly.pdbx_seq_one_letter_code
_entity_poly.pdbx_strand_id
1 'polypeptide(L)'
;IKLTLNKKNRVLITTLTKKNAEDLTNYLKEHNLKAEYMHSDVETIDRIKLIRSLRIGEIDILIGINLLREGLDIPECGLVAILDADKEGYLRSKTSLVQTIGRAARNIDGKVILYADVLTKSIKAALEETKYRKNKQIEFNKKNNITPQSVKRNIGEIIESIYEKDSYTVGTSEIDKLSPNKFEKHVQKLEKKMLSAAENLDFEKAAMFRDEIRKIKKDQMGVN
;
A
#
# COMPACT_ATOMS: atom_id res chain seq x y z
N ILE A 1 -16.39 -8.13 -11.97
CA ILE A 1 -14.99 -8.55 -11.90
C ILE A 1 -14.47 -8.81 -13.32
N LYS A 2 -14.98 -9.82 -14.05
CA LYS A 2 -14.46 -10.22 -15.39
C LYS A 2 -14.31 -9.05 -16.35
N LEU A 3 -15.29 -8.14 -16.42
CA LEU A 3 -15.23 -6.93 -17.29
C LEU A 3 -14.06 -6.00 -16.93
N THR A 4 -13.71 -5.91 -15.66
CA THR A 4 -12.59 -5.09 -15.18
C THR A 4 -11.25 -5.74 -15.52
N LEU A 5 -11.16 -7.06 -15.32
CA LEU A 5 -9.95 -7.83 -15.63
C LEU A 5 -9.65 -7.84 -17.14
N ASN A 6 -10.67 -7.89 -17.99
CA ASN A 6 -10.50 -7.78 -19.45
C ASN A 6 -9.83 -6.48 -19.88
N LYS A 7 -9.99 -5.41 -19.08
CA LYS A 7 -9.31 -4.12 -19.28
C LYS A 7 -7.91 -4.07 -18.65
N LYS A 8 -7.38 -5.18 -18.15
CA LYS A 8 -6.12 -5.30 -17.41
C LYS A 8 -6.08 -4.45 -16.13
N ASN A 9 -7.24 -4.07 -15.60
CA ASN A 9 -7.38 -3.37 -14.33
C ASN A 9 -7.48 -4.36 -13.17
N ARG A 10 -7.10 -3.92 -11.96
CA ARG A 10 -7.14 -4.71 -10.72
C ARG A 10 -8.42 -4.47 -9.94
N VAL A 11 -8.74 -5.41 -9.07
CA VAL A 11 -9.96 -5.38 -8.26
C VAL A 11 -9.60 -5.39 -6.78
N LEU A 12 -10.21 -4.51 -6.00
CA LEU A 12 -10.15 -4.51 -4.55
C LEU A 12 -11.53 -4.85 -3.99
N ILE A 13 -11.59 -5.77 -3.03
CA ILE A 13 -12.82 -6.14 -2.35
C ILE A 13 -12.64 -5.96 -0.85
N THR A 14 -13.56 -5.25 -0.21
CA THR A 14 -13.55 -5.08 1.25
C THR A 14 -14.65 -5.89 1.91
N THR A 15 -14.29 -6.66 2.93
CA THR A 15 -15.19 -7.44 3.78
C THR A 15 -15.19 -6.91 5.21
N LEU A 16 -16.02 -7.45 6.09
CA LEU A 16 -16.06 -7.08 7.51
C LEU A 16 -15.27 -8.04 8.40
N THR A 17 -15.09 -9.29 7.99
CA THR A 17 -14.45 -10.32 8.81
C THR A 17 -13.34 -11.04 8.04
N LYS A 18 -12.38 -11.62 8.77
CA LYS A 18 -11.32 -12.46 8.21
C LYS A 18 -11.91 -13.66 7.47
N LYS A 19 -12.85 -14.34 8.13
CA LYS A 19 -13.53 -15.52 7.56
C LYS A 19 -14.17 -15.20 6.22
N ASN A 20 -14.93 -14.10 6.11
CA ASN A 20 -15.55 -13.71 4.84
C ASN A 20 -14.49 -13.40 3.76
N ALA A 21 -13.33 -12.83 4.14
CA ALA A 21 -12.24 -12.59 3.19
C ALA A 21 -11.64 -13.90 2.67
N GLU A 22 -11.39 -14.86 3.56
CA GLU A 22 -10.86 -16.18 3.23
C GLU A 22 -11.84 -16.99 2.38
N ASP A 23 -13.10 -17.10 2.81
CA ASP A 23 -14.16 -17.84 2.11
C ASP A 23 -14.36 -17.28 0.69
N LEU A 24 -14.42 -15.95 0.56
CA LEU A 24 -14.54 -15.30 -0.75
C LEU A 24 -13.31 -15.52 -1.64
N THR A 25 -12.12 -15.51 -1.05
CA THR A 25 -10.88 -15.79 -1.78
C THR A 25 -10.88 -17.20 -2.34
N ASN A 26 -11.24 -18.18 -1.53
CA ASN A 26 -11.34 -19.59 -1.95
C ASN A 26 -12.38 -19.76 -3.06
N TYR A 27 -13.57 -19.17 -2.89
CA TYR A 27 -14.62 -19.17 -3.91
C TYR A 27 -14.15 -18.59 -5.25
N LEU A 28 -13.41 -17.48 -5.23
CA LEU A 28 -12.89 -16.87 -6.45
C LEU A 28 -11.78 -17.71 -7.09
N LYS A 29 -10.93 -18.35 -6.29
CA LYS A 29 -9.90 -19.28 -6.78
C LYS A 29 -10.53 -20.51 -7.46
N GLU A 30 -11.58 -21.08 -6.90
CA GLU A 30 -12.36 -22.18 -7.50
C GLU A 30 -12.95 -21.78 -8.88
N HIS A 31 -13.24 -20.50 -9.07
CA HIS A 31 -13.69 -19.95 -10.35
C HIS A 31 -12.55 -19.49 -11.27
N ASN A 32 -11.33 -19.98 -11.05
CA ASN A 32 -10.13 -19.67 -11.83
C ASN A 32 -9.77 -18.18 -11.87
N LEU A 33 -10.07 -17.44 -10.81
CA LEU A 33 -9.65 -16.04 -10.64
C LEU A 33 -8.44 -15.98 -9.71
N LYS A 34 -7.44 -15.17 -10.07
CA LYS A 34 -6.23 -14.98 -9.27
C LYS A 34 -6.52 -14.01 -8.13
N ALA A 35 -7.03 -14.53 -7.02
CA ALA A 35 -7.43 -13.77 -5.84
C ALA A 35 -6.52 -14.10 -4.66
N GLU A 36 -6.19 -13.07 -3.87
CA GLU A 36 -5.53 -13.21 -2.57
C GLU A 36 -6.22 -12.36 -1.51
N TYR A 37 -6.08 -12.74 -0.24
CA TYR A 37 -6.61 -11.96 0.87
C TYR A 37 -5.50 -11.34 1.72
N MET A 38 -5.83 -10.23 2.35
CA MET A 38 -4.94 -9.51 3.25
C MET A 38 -5.71 -9.07 4.50
N HIS A 39 -5.18 -9.41 5.67
CA HIS A 39 -5.73 -8.99 6.97
C HIS A 39 -4.65 -8.37 7.86
N SER A 40 -5.05 -7.93 9.07
CA SER A 40 -4.16 -7.23 10.02
C SER A 40 -2.94 -8.04 10.48
N ASP A 41 -3.04 -9.37 10.44
CA ASP A 41 -2.00 -10.26 10.97
C ASP A 41 -0.94 -10.63 9.92
N VAL A 42 -1.10 -10.15 8.68
CA VAL A 42 -0.08 -10.30 7.63
C VAL A 42 1.07 -9.36 7.95
N GLU A 43 2.28 -9.88 8.01
CA GLU A 43 3.49 -9.11 8.24
C GLU A 43 3.70 -8.02 7.19
N THR A 44 4.34 -6.92 7.57
CA THR A 44 4.54 -5.77 6.69
C THR A 44 5.22 -6.15 5.39
N ILE A 45 6.20 -7.05 5.43
CA ILE A 45 6.94 -7.52 4.24
C ILE A 45 6.01 -8.28 3.28
N ASP A 46 5.20 -9.19 3.79
CA ASP A 46 4.30 -9.99 2.95
C ASP A 46 3.16 -9.13 2.36
N ARG A 47 2.72 -8.12 3.12
CA ARG A 47 1.79 -7.10 2.64
C ARG A 47 2.35 -6.33 1.44
N ILE A 48 3.62 -5.93 1.49
CA ILE A 48 4.32 -5.27 0.37
C ILE A 48 4.39 -6.19 -0.84
N LYS A 49 4.74 -7.47 -0.63
CA LYS A 49 4.78 -8.48 -1.71
C LYS A 49 3.40 -8.64 -2.37
N LEU A 50 2.32 -8.78 -1.57
CA LEU A 50 0.95 -8.91 -2.09
C LEU A 50 0.53 -7.70 -2.93
N ILE A 51 0.84 -6.48 -2.46
CA ILE A 51 0.54 -5.26 -3.20
C ILE A 51 1.32 -5.20 -4.51
N ARG A 52 2.60 -5.59 -4.49
CA ARG A 52 3.43 -5.68 -5.68
C ARG A 52 2.86 -6.69 -6.67
N SER A 53 2.56 -7.91 -6.22
CA SER A 53 1.96 -8.98 -7.04
C SER A 53 0.64 -8.54 -7.68
N LEU A 54 -0.18 -7.76 -6.94
CA LEU A 54 -1.40 -7.16 -7.49
C LEU A 54 -1.08 -6.15 -8.60
N ARG A 55 -0.10 -5.27 -8.39
CA ARG A 55 0.24 -4.23 -9.36
C ARG A 55 0.88 -4.78 -10.63
N ILE A 56 1.79 -5.75 -10.52
CA ILE A 56 2.41 -6.40 -11.70
C ILE A 56 1.47 -7.40 -12.40
N GLY A 57 0.39 -7.84 -11.72
CA GLY A 57 -0.62 -8.73 -12.30
C GLY A 57 -0.37 -10.21 -12.11
N GLU A 58 0.44 -10.58 -11.15
CA GLU A 58 0.53 -11.98 -10.68
C GLU A 58 -0.79 -12.39 -10.03
N ILE A 59 -1.42 -11.46 -9.27
CA ILE A 59 -2.78 -11.57 -8.77
C ILE A 59 -3.63 -10.46 -9.38
N ASP A 60 -4.92 -10.69 -9.50
CA ASP A 60 -5.88 -9.78 -10.14
C ASP A 60 -6.83 -9.14 -9.12
N ILE A 61 -7.07 -9.82 -8.00
CA ILE A 61 -8.05 -9.46 -6.99
C ILE A 61 -7.41 -9.51 -5.62
N LEU A 62 -7.52 -8.43 -4.86
CA LEU A 62 -7.11 -8.37 -3.46
C LEU A 62 -8.33 -8.16 -2.58
N ILE A 63 -8.51 -9.04 -1.59
CA ILE A 63 -9.62 -9.03 -0.66
C ILE A 63 -9.10 -8.69 0.73
N GLY A 64 -9.79 -7.85 1.48
CA GLY A 64 -9.34 -7.56 2.84
C GLY A 64 -10.37 -6.81 3.69
N ILE A 65 -10.16 -6.82 5.00
CA ILE A 65 -11.09 -6.22 5.96
C ILE A 65 -10.95 -4.71 5.98
N ASN A 66 -9.76 -4.22 6.08
CA ASN A 66 -9.44 -2.80 6.19
C ASN A 66 -8.27 -2.46 5.27
N LEU A 67 -8.54 -2.53 3.98
CA LEU A 67 -7.57 -2.15 2.95
C LEU A 67 -7.22 -0.65 2.95
N LEU A 68 -7.79 0.11 3.92
CA LEU A 68 -7.65 1.56 4.00
C LEU A 68 -6.48 2.03 4.83
N ARG A 69 -6.00 1.20 5.76
CA ARG A 69 -4.88 1.57 6.60
C ARG A 69 -3.61 1.56 5.77
N GLU A 70 -2.98 2.74 5.69
CA GLU A 70 -1.60 2.95 5.32
C GLU A 70 -1.23 2.73 3.84
N GLY A 71 -1.12 3.83 3.12
CA GLY A 71 -0.25 3.93 1.94
C GLY A 71 -0.59 3.08 0.71
N LEU A 72 -1.73 2.40 0.64
CA LEU A 72 -2.11 1.64 -0.55
C LEU A 72 -2.35 2.55 -1.73
N ASP A 73 -1.34 2.71 -2.57
CA ASP A 73 -1.42 3.40 -3.84
C ASP A 73 -1.42 2.38 -4.98
N ILE A 74 -2.61 2.08 -5.51
CA ILE A 74 -2.81 1.12 -6.59
C ILE A 74 -3.52 1.84 -7.74
N PRO A 75 -2.77 2.55 -8.60
CA PRO A 75 -3.35 3.25 -9.75
C PRO A 75 -4.06 2.31 -10.73
N GLU A 76 -3.66 1.05 -10.75
CA GLU A 76 -4.21 0.01 -11.61
C GLU A 76 -5.60 -0.48 -11.15
N CYS A 77 -6.09 0.00 -9.99
CA CYS A 77 -7.39 -0.40 -9.44
C CYS A 77 -8.54 0.17 -10.26
N GLY A 78 -9.22 -0.66 -11.02
CA GLY A 78 -10.39 -0.29 -11.83
C GLY A 78 -11.73 -0.63 -11.18
N LEU A 79 -11.75 -1.47 -10.15
CA LEU A 79 -12.97 -1.81 -9.42
C LEU A 79 -12.70 -1.91 -7.93
N VAL A 80 -13.52 -1.22 -7.15
CA VAL A 80 -13.62 -1.40 -5.70
C VAL A 80 -15.00 -1.93 -5.37
N ALA A 81 -15.07 -3.10 -4.74
CA ALA A 81 -16.30 -3.69 -4.24
C ALA A 81 -16.32 -3.62 -2.70
N ILE A 82 -17.37 -3.05 -2.14
CA ILE A 82 -17.55 -2.93 -0.70
C ILE A 82 -18.74 -3.83 -0.32
N LEU A 83 -18.43 -4.97 0.32
CA LEU A 83 -19.46 -5.89 0.81
C LEU A 83 -20.01 -5.40 2.16
N ASP A 84 -21.25 -5.73 2.45
CA ASP A 84 -21.94 -5.34 3.68
C ASP A 84 -21.78 -3.84 3.97
N ALA A 85 -22.01 -3.00 2.97
CA ALA A 85 -21.79 -1.56 3.08
C ALA A 85 -22.79 -0.89 4.04
N ASP A 86 -23.93 -1.54 4.29
CA ASP A 86 -25.00 -1.10 5.20
C ASP A 86 -24.79 -1.53 6.65
N LYS A 87 -23.83 -2.39 6.94
CA LYS A 87 -23.52 -2.79 8.32
C LYS A 87 -22.76 -1.65 9.00
N GLU A 88 -23.52 -0.71 9.59
CA GLU A 88 -22.96 0.49 10.23
C GLU A 88 -21.94 0.14 11.31
N GLY A 89 -20.83 0.88 11.33
CA GLY A 89 -19.72 0.70 12.24
C GLY A 89 -18.51 1.48 11.77
N TYR A 90 -17.40 1.35 12.50
CA TYR A 90 -16.17 2.08 12.19
C TYR A 90 -15.68 1.89 10.74
N LEU A 91 -15.74 0.64 10.23
CA LEU A 91 -15.30 0.29 8.87
C LEU A 91 -16.29 0.71 7.77
N ARG A 92 -17.50 1.10 8.12
CA ARG A 92 -18.58 1.53 7.20
C ARG A 92 -19.11 2.92 7.54
N SER A 93 -18.36 3.70 8.32
CA SER A 93 -18.63 5.11 8.53
C SER A 93 -18.50 5.92 7.23
N LYS A 94 -19.13 7.09 7.15
CA LYS A 94 -18.98 8.01 6.00
C LYS A 94 -17.53 8.17 5.59
N THR A 95 -16.64 8.46 6.54
CA THR A 95 -15.21 8.70 6.28
C THR A 95 -14.53 7.46 5.67
N SER A 96 -14.78 6.28 6.27
CA SER A 96 -14.23 5.02 5.79
C SER A 96 -14.71 4.70 4.37
N LEU A 97 -16.00 4.86 4.09
CA LEU A 97 -16.56 4.65 2.76
C LEU A 97 -15.96 5.62 1.72
N VAL A 98 -15.87 6.92 2.04
CA VAL A 98 -15.26 7.91 1.12
C VAL A 98 -13.80 7.58 0.82
N GLN A 99 -13.03 7.14 1.82
CA GLN A 99 -11.64 6.73 1.61
C GLN A 99 -11.53 5.49 0.72
N THR A 100 -12.39 4.49 0.92
CA THR A 100 -12.41 3.26 0.11
C THR A 100 -12.81 3.57 -1.33
N ILE A 101 -13.86 4.36 -1.52
CA ILE A 101 -14.32 4.82 -2.83
C ILE A 101 -13.19 5.56 -3.55
N GLY A 102 -12.42 6.38 -2.83
CA GLY A 102 -11.28 7.13 -3.36
C GLY A 102 -10.14 6.27 -3.93
N ARG A 103 -10.07 4.98 -3.60
CA ARG A 103 -9.06 4.07 -4.18
C ARG A 103 -9.26 3.83 -5.68
N ALA A 104 -10.51 3.87 -6.17
CA ALA A 104 -10.78 3.77 -7.60
C ALA A 104 -10.59 5.10 -8.36
N ALA A 105 -10.45 6.22 -7.65
CA ALA A 105 -10.44 7.55 -8.27
C ALA A 105 -9.16 7.88 -9.08
N ARG A 106 -8.13 7.05 -8.99
CA ARG A 106 -6.87 7.21 -9.74
C ARG A 106 -6.91 6.58 -11.12
N ASN A 107 -7.90 5.76 -11.39
CA ASN A 107 -8.13 5.11 -12.66
C ASN A 107 -9.30 5.79 -13.38
N ILE A 108 -9.12 6.15 -14.64
CA ILE A 108 -10.17 6.80 -15.44
C ILE A 108 -11.41 5.91 -15.60
N ASP A 109 -11.20 4.59 -15.66
CA ASP A 109 -12.26 3.57 -15.72
C ASP A 109 -12.73 3.14 -14.32
N GLY A 110 -12.25 3.81 -13.27
CA GLY A 110 -12.51 3.46 -11.88
C GLY A 110 -14.01 3.39 -11.55
N LYS A 111 -14.45 2.24 -11.07
CA LYS A 111 -15.81 1.94 -10.65
C LYS A 111 -15.85 1.47 -9.21
N VAL A 112 -16.89 1.86 -8.49
CA VAL A 112 -17.14 1.39 -7.13
C VAL A 112 -18.53 0.78 -7.07
N ILE A 113 -18.66 -0.37 -6.41
CA ILE A 113 -19.93 -1.04 -6.14
C ILE A 113 -20.04 -1.23 -4.63
N LEU A 114 -21.09 -0.67 -4.05
CA LEU A 114 -21.48 -0.91 -2.67
C LEU A 114 -22.59 -1.98 -2.65
N TYR A 115 -22.30 -3.10 -2.01
CA TYR A 115 -23.29 -4.16 -1.78
C TYR A 115 -23.97 -3.88 -0.44
N ALA A 116 -25.26 -3.60 -0.48
CA ALA A 116 -26.05 -3.19 0.68
C ALA A 116 -27.50 -3.54 0.44
N ASP A 117 -28.19 -4.04 1.47
CA ASP A 117 -29.63 -4.28 1.45
C ASP A 117 -30.39 -3.00 1.78
N VAL A 118 -29.79 -2.12 2.58
CA VAL A 118 -30.39 -0.88 3.05
C VAL A 118 -29.49 0.33 2.76
N LEU A 119 -30.09 1.42 2.28
CA LEU A 119 -29.39 2.66 2.05
C LEU A 119 -29.27 3.46 3.36
N THR A 120 -28.19 3.25 4.11
CA THR A 120 -27.93 3.89 5.40
C THR A 120 -27.57 5.38 5.27
N LYS A 121 -27.60 6.10 6.40
CA LYS A 121 -27.17 7.52 6.44
C LYS A 121 -25.70 7.68 6.03
N SER A 122 -24.83 6.76 6.46
CA SER A 122 -23.40 6.74 6.11
C SER A 122 -23.18 6.55 4.61
N ILE A 123 -23.93 5.63 3.97
CA ILE A 123 -23.85 5.40 2.52
C ILE A 123 -24.32 6.65 1.77
N LYS A 124 -25.49 7.22 2.13
CA LYS A 124 -26.00 8.44 1.50
C LYS A 124 -24.98 9.57 1.55
N ALA A 125 -24.48 9.87 2.75
CA ALA A 125 -23.50 10.93 2.96
C ALA A 125 -22.18 10.69 2.21
N ALA A 126 -21.72 9.43 2.09
CA ALA A 126 -20.53 9.09 1.32
C ALA A 126 -20.73 9.27 -0.19
N LEU A 127 -21.88 8.87 -0.71
CA LEU A 127 -22.23 9.04 -2.13
C LEU A 127 -22.38 10.51 -2.50
N GLU A 128 -23.05 11.32 -1.67
CA GLU A 128 -23.19 12.76 -1.86
C GLU A 128 -21.82 13.46 -1.89
N GLU A 129 -20.97 13.17 -0.91
CA GLU A 129 -19.61 13.70 -0.82
C GLU A 129 -18.78 13.34 -2.07
N THR A 130 -18.84 12.09 -2.48
CA THR A 130 -18.10 11.60 -3.65
C THR A 130 -18.61 12.23 -4.94
N LYS A 131 -19.93 12.36 -5.09
CA LYS A 131 -20.57 13.04 -6.23
C LYS A 131 -20.17 14.51 -6.29
N TYR A 132 -20.20 15.20 -5.15
CA TYR A 132 -19.79 16.59 -5.05
C TYR A 132 -18.33 16.77 -5.50
N ARG A 133 -17.41 15.97 -4.97
CA ARG A 133 -15.98 16.01 -5.35
C ARG A 133 -15.78 15.75 -6.84
N LYS A 134 -16.46 14.74 -7.39
CA LYS A 134 -16.39 14.39 -8.81
C LYS A 134 -16.89 15.53 -9.70
N ASN A 135 -18.03 16.15 -9.37
CA ASN A 135 -18.56 17.25 -10.13
C ASN A 135 -17.62 18.45 -10.12
N LYS A 136 -17.09 18.81 -8.94
CA LYS A 136 -16.11 19.89 -8.78
C LYS A 136 -14.85 19.66 -9.62
N GLN A 137 -14.37 18.40 -9.66
CA GLN A 137 -13.22 18.05 -10.51
C GLN A 137 -13.55 18.16 -12.00
N ILE A 138 -14.75 17.73 -12.42
CA ILE A 138 -15.20 17.85 -13.82
C ILE A 138 -15.27 19.31 -14.24
N GLU A 139 -15.84 20.18 -13.41
CA GLU A 139 -15.94 21.62 -13.66
C GLU A 139 -14.55 22.26 -13.78
N PHE A 140 -13.65 21.93 -12.84
CA PHE A 140 -12.28 22.38 -12.87
C PHE A 140 -11.55 21.95 -14.17
N ASN A 141 -11.68 20.68 -14.54
CA ASN A 141 -11.06 20.14 -15.74
C ASN A 141 -11.58 20.83 -17.00
N LYS A 142 -12.90 21.05 -17.10
CA LYS A 142 -13.52 21.78 -18.22
C LYS A 142 -13.01 23.21 -18.30
N LYS A 143 -12.96 23.92 -17.16
CA LYS A 143 -12.49 25.31 -17.11
C LYS A 143 -11.03 25.47 -17.56
N ASN A 144 -10.20 24.48 -17.26
CA ASN A 144 -8.76 24.51 -17.55
C ASN A 144 -8.38 23.69 -18.79
N ASN A 145 -9.33 23.16 -19.56
CA ASN A 145 -9.10 22.31 -20.72
C ASN A 145 -8.21 21.07 -20.40
N ILE A 146 -8.38 20.49 -19.22
CA ILE A 146 -7.64 19.31 -18.77
C ILE A 146 -8.39 18.04 -19.21
N THR A 147 -7.72 17.18 -19.97
CA THR A 147 -8.22 15.83 -20.27
C THR A 147 -7.78 14.87 -19.16
N PRO A 148 -8.71 14.24 -18.43
CA PRO A 148 -8.37 13.30 -17.38
C PRO A 148 -7.57 12.10 -17.92
N GLN A 149 -6.54 11.69 -17.18
CA GLN A 149 -5.74 10.50 -17.48
C GLN A 149 -5.57 9.65 -16.22
N SER A 150 -5.46 8.33 -16.40
CA SER A 150 -5.11 7.43 -15.29
C SER A 150 -3.69 7.73 -14.79
N VAL A 151 -3.52 7.75 -13.49
CA VAL A 151 -2.21 7.91 -12.87
C VAL A 151 -1.34 6.69 -13.23
N LYS A 152 -0.11 6.93 -13.67
CA LYS A 152 0.91 5.89 -13.88
C LYS A 152 2.02 6.11 -12.86
N ARG A 153 2.42 5.06 -12.15
CA ARG A 153 3.51 5.12 -11.18
C ARG A 153 4.40 3.89 -11.32
N ASN A 154 5.70 4.09 -11.31
CA ASN A 154 6.66 2.99 -11.38
C ASN A 154 6.53 2.07 -10.16
N ILE A 155 6.56 0.76 -10.39
CA ILE A 155 6.37 -0.25 -9.33
C ILE A 155 7.62 -0.35 -8.45
N GLY A 156 8.81 -0.04 -8.97
CA GLY A 156 10.08 -0.02 -8.24
C GLY A 156 10.16 1.04 -7.13
N GLU A 157 9.71 2.27 -7.41
CA GLU A 157 9.80 3.41 -6.49
C GLU A 157 9.04 3.22 -5.16
N ILE A 158 8.03 2.36 -5.12
CA ILE A 158 7.25 2.12 -3.90
C ILE A 158 8.02 1.24 -2.92
N ILE A 159 8.77 0.28 -3.43
CA ILE A 159 9.58 -0.61 -2.59
C ILE A 159 10.71 0.19 -1.97
N GLU A 160 11.39 1.03 -2.76
CA GLU A 160 12.42 1.94 -2.27
C GLU A 160 11.86 2.93 -1.26
N SER A 161 10.71 3.57 -1.51
CA SER A 161 10.11 4.55 -0.59
C SER A 161 9.56 3.95 0.72
N ILE A 162 9.19 2.67 0.74
CA ILE A 162 8.75 1.99 1.96
C ILE A 162 9.95 1.48 2.74
N TYR A 163 10.96 0.95 2.04
CA TYR A 163 12.26 0.61 2.67
C TYR A 163 13.01 1.86 3.13
N GLU A 164 12.92 3.01 2.45
CA GLU A 164 13.50 4.27 2.89
C GLU A 164 12.77 4.89 4.10
N LYS A 165 11.48 4.62 4.31
CA LYS A 165 10.77 5.09 5.50
C LYS A 165 11.00 4.24 6.75
N ASP A 166 11.23 2.94 6.56
CA ASP A 166 11.53 2.01 7.66
C ASP A 166 13.03 1.68 7.80
N SER A 167 13.83 2.07 6.83
CA SER A 167 15.27 1.94 6.88
C SER A 167 15.93 3.20 6.34
N TYR A 168 16.42 4.03 7.23
CA TYR A 168 17.59 4.86 6.99
C TYR A 168 18.81 3.92 6.88
N THR A 169 18.72 2.86 6.07
CA THR A 169 19.82 1.95 5.76
C THR A 169 20.32 2.27 4.36
N VAL A 170 21.47 2.89 4.33
CA VAL A 170 22.31 3.06 3.14
C VAL A 170 22.44 1.71 2.45
N GLY A 171 22.16 1.67 1.14
CA GLY A 171 22.17 0.43 0.35
C GLY A 171 23.45 -0.37 0.51
N THR A 172 23.33 -1.60 0.93
CA THR A 172 24.40 -2.59 1.09
C THR A 172 25.15 -2.92 -0.21
N SER A 173 24.62 -2.51 -1.36
CA SER A 173 25.17 -2.84 -2.69
C SER A 173 26.45 -2.09 -3.07
N GLU A 174 26.82 -1.00 -2.37
CA GLU A 174 28.08 -0.29 -2.60
C GLU A 174 29.19 -0.70 -1.64
N ILE A 175 28.87 -1.37 -0.55
CA ILE A 175 29.82 -1.75 0.51
C ILE A 175 30.65 -2.98 0.11
N ASP A 176 30.07 -3.91 -0.63
CA ASP A 176 30.74 -5.14 -1.08
C ASP A 176 31.92 -4.91 -2.06
N LYS A 177 32.09 -3.68 -2.55
CA LYS A 177 33.16 -3.29 -3.47
C LYS A 177 34.24 -2.40 -2.84
N LEU A 178 34.17 -2.13 -1.54
CA LEU A 178 35.11 -1.25 -0.87
C LEU A 178 36.41 -2.01 -0.50
N SER A 179 37.58 -1.41 -0.83
CA SER A 179 38.84 -1.90 -0.33
C SER A 179 38.91 -1.81 1.21
N PRO A 180 39.68 -2.68 1.90
CA PRO A 180 39.72 -2.75 3.38
C PRO A 180 39.91 -1.38 4.07
N ASN A 181 40.74 -0.50 3.52
CA ASN A 181 40.99 0.85 4.03
C ASN A 181 39.75 1.79 3.93
N LYS A 182 38.87 1.60 2.94
CA LYS A 182 37.66 2.40 2.80
C LYS A 182 36.56 1.89 3.73
N PHE A 183 36.56 0.60 3.99
CA PHE A 183 35.65 -0.05 4.92
C PHE A 183 35.85 0.44 6.36
N GLU A 184 37.11 0.42 6.87
CA GLU A 184 37.43 0.93 8.21
C GLU A 184 37.06 2.41 8.37
N LYS A 185 37.35 3.24 7.37
CA LYS A 185 36.96 4.66 7.38
C LYS A 185 35.44 4.84 7.43
N HIS A 186 34.66 3.96 6.78
CA HIS A 186 33.20 4.01 6.80
C HIS A 186 32.67 3.64 8.19
N VAL A 187 33.17 2.56 8.79
CA VAL A 187 32.80 2.15 10.16
C VAL A 187 33.13 3.25 11.18
N GLN A 188 34.35 3.83 11.11
CA GLN A 188 34.72 4.94 11.99
C GLN A 188 33.81 6.18 11.84
N LYS A 189 33.32 6.45 10.62
CA LYS A 189 32.38 7.55 10.37
C LYS A 189 31.02 7.27 11.01
N LEU A 190 30.55 6.04 10.97
CA LEU A 190 29.31 5.63 11.63
C LEU A 190 29.46 5.64 13.16
N GLU A 191 30.58 5.20 13.69
CA GLU A 191 30.87 5.26 15.13
C GLU A 191 30.89 6.72 15.64
N LYS A 192 31.44 7.65 14.90
CA LYS A 192 31.39 9.09 15.25
C LYS A 192 29.97 9.63 15.25
N LYS A 193 29.16 9.24 14.26
CA LYS A 193 27.73 9.65 14.19
C LYS A 193 26.93 9.07 15.35
N MET A 194 27.19 7.82 15.73
CA MET A 194 26.55 7.16 16.87
C MET A 194 26.87 7.91 18.18
N LEU A 195 28.12 8.25 18.40
CA LEU A 195 28.53 8.99 19.59
C LEU A 195 27.91 10.39 19.63
N SER A 196 27.95 11.12 18.53
CA SER A 196 27.33 12.44 18.44
C SER A 196 25.81 12.40 18.68
N ALA A 197 25.11 11.37 18.19
CA ALA A 197 23.69 11.19 18.46
C ALA A 197 23.43 10.89 19.95
N ALA A 198 24.29 10.08 20.59
CA ALA A 198 24.22 9.78 22.01
C ALA A 198 24.49 11.03 22.88
N GLU A 199 25.45 11.86 22.53
CA GLU A 199 25.75 13.14 23.19
C GLU A 199 24.56 14.12 23.13
N ASN A 200 23.81 14.10 22.00
CA ASN A 200 22.60 14.90 21.82
C ASN A 200 21.34 14.24 22.41
N LEU A 201 21.49 13.17 23.21
CA LEU A 201 20.41 12.39 23.83
C LEU A 201 19.41 11.78 22.82
N ASP A 202 19.77 11.70 21.54
CA ASP A 202 18.99 11.05 20.48
C ASP A 202 19.32 9.55 20.46
N PHE A 203 18.81 8.84 21.47
CA PHE A 203 19.13 7.42 21.67
C PHE A 203 18.57 6.52 20.56
N GLU A 204 17.50 6.94 19.88
CA GLU A 204 16.96 6.18 18.74
C GLU A 204 17.95 6.18 17.56
N LYS A 205 18.46 7.35 17.18
CA LYS A 205 19.49 7.43 16.13
C LYS A 205 20.81 6.76 16.53
N ALA A 206 21.20 6.87 17.79
CA ALA A 206 22.39 6.18 18.28
C ALA A 206 22.24 4.66 18.18
N ALA A 207 21.07 4.11 18.52
CA ALA A 207 20.77 2.68 18.39
C ALA A 207 20.78 2.22 16.92
N MET A 208 20.22 3.02 16.00
CA MET A 208 20.26 2.73 14.56
C MET A 208 21.68 2.62 14.02
N PHE A 209 22.55 3.59 14.31
CA PHE A 209 23.96 3.54 13.88
C PHE A 209 24.71 2.36 14.48
N ARG A 210 24.45 1.99 15.74
CA ARG A 210 25.01 0.81 16.39
C ARG A 210 24.63 -0.48 15.65
N ASP A 211 23.35 -0.61 15.30
CA ASP A 211 22.84 -1.83 14.65
C ASP A 211 23.32 -1.93 13.20
N GLU A 212 23.50 -0.80 12.52
CA GLU A 212 24.14 -0.73 11.20
C GLU A 212 25.61 -1.17 11.25
N ILE A 213 26.38 -0.68 12.23
CA ILE A 213 27.78 -1.09 12.44
C ILE A 213 27.86 -2.60 12.71
N ARG A 214 26.95 -3.15 13.53
CA ARG A 214 26.91 -4.59 13.82
C ARG A 214 26.63 -5.42 12.57
N LYS A 215 25.69 -4.99 11.75
CA LYS A 215 25.33 -5.67 10.49
C LYS A 215 26.53 -5.69 9.53
N ILE A 216 27.15 -4.54 9.30
CA ILE A 216 28.29 -4.39 8.41
C ILE A 216 29.48 -5.26 8.88
N LYS A 217 29.77 -5.30 10.18
CA LYS A 217 30.82 -6.14 10.75
C LYS A 217 30.51 -7.64 10.62
N LYS A 218 29.23 -8.03 10.76
CA LYS A 218 28.78 -9.43 10.62
C LYS A 218 28.90 -9.92 9.18
N ASP A 219 28.48 -9.09 8.21
CA ASP A 219 28.52 -9.42 6.79
C ASP A 219 29.98 -9.60 6.31
N GLN A 220 30.93 -8.83 6.86
CA GLN A 220 32.35 -8.98 6.56
C GLN A 220 33.02 -10.23 7.17
N MET A 221 32.50 -10.70 8.32
CA MET A 221 33.04 -11.90 8.97
C MET A 221 32.51 -13.22 8.37
N GLY A 222 31.61 -13.17 7.37
CA GLY A 222 31.11 -14.38 6.67
C GLY A 222 30.34 -15.36 7.58
N VAL A 223 29.84 -14.88 8.72
CA VAL A 223 29.08 -15.72 9.65
C VAL A 223 27.59 -15.60 9.28
N ASN A 224 27.09 -16.63 8.58
CA ASN A 224 25.66 -16.87 8.36
C ASN A 224 24.96 -17.24 9.66
#